data_dd9e939f4e66bbf323b5edcb2d7e6a30
#
_entry.id   dd9e939f4e66bbf323b5edcb2d7e6a30
#
_cell.length_a   1.000
_cell.length_b   1.000
_cell.length_c   1.000
_cell.angle_alpha   90.00
_cell.angle_beta   90.00
_cell.angle_gamma   90.00
#
_symmetry.space_group_name_H-M   'P 1'
#
loop_
_entity.id
_entity.type
_entity.pdbx_description
1 polymer ?
#
loop_
_entity_poly.entity_id
_entity_poly.type
_entity_poly.pdbx_seq_one_letter_code
_entity_poly.pdbx_strand_id
1 'polypeptide(L)'
;FPTRRSSDLTINIKKGQFLSPLAMQFAADKVVEAGNKNVMLTERGTTFGYQDLVVDYRGIPEMQTFGYPVILDVTHSLQQPNQTSGVTGGMPQLIETVAKAGIAVGADGIFIETHENPAVAKSDGANMLKLDLLEGLLTKLVRIREAIK
;
A
#
# COMPACT_ATOMS: atom_id res chain seq x y z
N PHE A 1 -26.16 -1.08 11.07
CA PHE A 1 -24.91 -0.34 10.82
C PHE A 1 -24.95 0.21 9.41
N PRO A 2 -24.80 1.53 9.21
CA PRO A 2 -24.56 2.04 7.87
C PRO A 2 -23.27 1.37 7.37
N THR A 3 -23.38 0.56 6.35
CA THR A 3 -22.22 -0.06 5.74
C THR A 3 -21.34 1.06 5.19
N ARG A 4 -20.04 1.00 5.39
CA ARG A 4 -19.07 1.97 4.83
C ARG A 4 -19.26 2.18 3.32
N ARG A 5 -20.01 1.31 2.67
CA ARG A 5 -20.38 1.33 1.25
C ARG A 5 -21.31 2.47 0.87
N SER A 6 -22.18 2.93 1.78
CA SER A 6 -23.16 4.01 1.53
C SER A 6 -22.71 5.38 2.02
N SER A 7 -21.44 5.51 2.52
CA SER A 7 -20.88 6.79 2.92
C SER A 7 -20.35 7.56 1.70
N ASP A 8 -20.25 8.87 1.82
CA ASP A 8 -19.58 9.77 0.87
C ASP A 8 -18.04 9.74 0.97
N LEU A 9 -17.52 8.98 1.92
CA LEU A 9 -16.07 8.83 2.13
C LEU A 9 -15.43 8.01 1.02
N THR A 10 -14.22 8.38 0.65
CA THR A 10 -13.40 7.56 -0.24
C THR A 10 -13.06 6.22 0.42
N ILE A 11 -13.33 5.14 -0.29
CA ILE A 11 -13.05 3.77 0.15
C ILE A 11 -11.72 3.32 -0.45
N ASN A 12 -10.73 3.09 0.39
CA ASN A 12 -9.47 2.46 -0.02
C ASN A 12 -9.55 0.95 0.20
N ILE A 13 -9.51 0.18 -0.89
CA ILE A 13 -9.59 -1.29 -0.85
C ILE A 13 -8.18 -1.86 -0.93
N LYS A 14 -7.71 -2.41 0.17
CA LYS A 14 -6.40 -3.05 0.25
C LYS A 14 -6.46 -4.46 -0.32
N LYS A 15 -5.57 -4.78 -1.27
CA LYS A 15 -5.48 -6.10 -1.89
C LYS A 15 -5.09 -7.17 -0.85
N GLY A 16 -5.74 -8.31 -0.89
CA GLY A 16 -5.31 -9.48 -0.10
C GLY A 16 -3.98 -10.04 -0.61
N GLN A 17 -3.19 -10.63 0.30
CA GLN A 17 -1.85 -11.17 -0.01
C GLN A 17 -1.87 -12.33 -1.02
N PHE A 18 -3.02 -12.94 -1.23
CA PHE A 18 -3.26 -14.10 -2.12
C PHE A 18 -4.16 -13.76 -3.31
N LEU A 19 -4.57 -12.50 -3.47
CA LEU A 19 -5.42 -12.08 -4.57
C LEU A 19 -4.59 -11.58 -5.76
N SER A 20 -5.06 -11.88 -6.97
CA SER A 20 -4.52 -11.25 -8.18
C SER A 20 -4.98 -9.79 -8.29
N PRO A 21 -4.25 -8.93 -9.04
CA PRO A 21 -4.70 -7.59 -9.36
C PRO A 21 -6.10 -7.57 -9.99
N LEU A 22 -6.39 -8.50 -10.92
CA LEU A 22 -7.69 -8.62 -11.58
C LEU A 22 -8.84 -8.84 -10.58
N ALA A 23 -8.61 -9.59 -9.51
CA ALA A 23 -9.64 -9.84 -8.50
C ALA A 23 -10.08 -8.56 -7.76
N MET A 24 -9.27 -7.50 -7.79
CA MET A 24 -9.60 -6.23 -7.16
C MET A 24 -10.71 -5.47 -7.86
N GLN A 25 -10.93 -5.73 -9.16
CA GLN A 25 -12.08 -5.17 -9.87
C GLN A 25 -13.41 -5.57 -9.22
N PHE A 26 -13.59 -6.85 -8.89
CA PHE A 26 -14.81 -7.32 -8.23
C PHE A 26 -15.04 -6.67 -6.86
N ALA A 27 -13.97 -6.37 -6.14
CA ALA A 27 -14.07 -5.67 -4.86
C ALA A 27 -14.51 -4.21 -5.04
N ALA A 28 -13.97 -3.53 -6.05
CA ALA A 28 -14.37 -2.17 -6.42
C ALA A 28 -15.82 -2.11 -6.88
N ASP A 29 -16.23 -3.02 -7.76
CA ASP A 29 -17.58 -3.09 -8.31
C ASP A 29 -18.64 -3.21 -7.20
N LYS A 30 -18.39 -4.03 -6.17
CA LYS A 30 -19.29 -4.14 -5.01
C LYS A 30 -19.50 -2.83 -4.24
N VAL A 31 -18.47 -1.98 -4.18
CA VAL A 31 -18.56 -0.67 -3.52
C VAL A 31 -19.37 0.29 -4.40
N VAL A 32 -19.11 0.27 -5.72
CA VAL A 32 -19.81 1.11 -6.69
C VAL A 32 -21.29 0.72 -6.80
N GLU A 33 -21.60 -0.57 -6.86
CA GLU A 33 -22.98 -1.10 -6.85
C GLU A 33 -23.75 -0.70 -5.58
N ALA A 34 -23.03 -0.57 -4.46
CA ALA A 34 -23.63 -0.07 -3.21
C ALA A 34 -23.80 1.47 -3.17
N GLY A 35 -23.50 2.17 -4.28
CA GLY A 35 -23.75 3.60 -4.45
C GLY A 35 -22.56 4.52 -4.18
N ASN A 36 -21.38 4.00 -3.81
CA ASN A 36 -20.19 4.84 -3.57
C ASN A 36 -19.19 4.70 -4.73
N LYS A 37 -19.00 5.79 -5.48
CA LYS A 37 -18.06 5.83 -6.61
C LYS A 37 -16.64 6.26 -6.22
N ASN A 38 -16.43 6.69 -4.98
CA ASN A 38 -15.15 7.17 -4.49
C ASN A 38 -14.31 5.98 -4.01
N VAL A 39 -13.66 5.28 -4.95
CA VAL A 39 -12.88 4.08 -4.69
C VAL A 39 -11.43 4.32 -5.09
N MET A 40 -10.49 3.81 -4.31
CA MET A 40 -9.10 3.59 -4.69
C MET A 40 -8.67 2.18 -4.27
N LEU A 41 -7.69 1.63 -4.99
CA LEU A 41 -7.16 0.30 -4.76
C LEU A 41 -5.75 0.39 -4.19
N THR A 42 -5.38 -0.53 -3.30
CA THR A 42 -4.04 -0.54 -2.70
C THR A 42 -3.35 -1.88 -2.90
N GLU A 43 -2.21 -1.84 -3.57
CA GLU A 43 -1.24 -2.95 -3.61
C GLU A 43 -0.48 -2.99 -2.28
N ARG A 44 -0.32 -4.18 -1.70
CA ARG A 44 0.35 -4.38 -0.41
C ARG A 44 1.22 -5.64 -0.33
N GLY A 45 1.58 -6.17 -1.47
CA GLY A 45 2.42 -7.36 -1.58
C GLY A 45 1.65 -8.69 -1.56
N THR A 46 2.36 -9.72 -1.97
CA THR A 46 1.88 -11.10 -2.17
C THR A 46 2.72 -12.06 -1.35
N THR A 47 2.11 -13.15 -0.85
CA THR A 47 2.69 -14.12 0.10
C THR A 47 3.78 -15.04 -0.47
N PHE A 48 3.99 -15.08 -1.77
CA PHE A 48 4.87 -16.07 -2.42
C PHE A 48 6.32 -15.58 -2.65
N GLY A 49 6.81 -14.69 -1.79
CA GLY A 49 8.23 -14.32 -1.75
C GLY A 49 9.06 -15.32 -0.92
N TYR A 50 10.36 -15.12 -0.87
CA TYR A 50 11.32 -15.91 -0.09
C TYR A 50 11.16 -15.66 1.42
N GLN A 51 10.07 -16.17 2.01
CA GLN A 51 9.61 -15.93 3.39
C GLN A 51 9.10 -14.50 3.67
N ASP A 52 9.19 -13.62 2.69
CA ASP A 52 8.73 -12.24 2.74
C ASP A 52 7.57 -12.01 1.77
N LEU A 53 6.91 -10.86 1.88
CA LEU A 53 5.97 -10.40 0.87
C LEU A 53 6.73 -9.80 -0.31
N VAL A 54 6.20 -10.01 -1.52
CA VAL A 54 6.75 -9.45 -2.76
C VAL A 54 5.72 -8.54 -3.41
N VAL A 55 6.13 -7.34 -3.82
CA VAL A 55 5.32 -6.45 -4.63
C VAL A 55 5.53 -6.81 -6.11
N ASP A 56 4.49 -7.28 -6.78
CA ASP A 56 4.47 -7.38 -8.23
C ASP A 56 4.03 -6.04 -8.82
N TYR A 57 5.00 -5.23 -9.22
CA TYR A 57 4.74 -3.89 -9.75
C TYR A 57 3.92 -3.89 -11.05
N ARG A 58 3.82 -5.00 -11.79
CA ARG A 58 2.96 -5.14 -12.96
C ARG A 58 1.47 -5.02 -12.61
N GLY A 59 1.12 -5.37 -11.38
CA GLY A 59 -0.25 -5.25 -10.90
C GLY A 59 -0.75 -3.81 -10.76
N ILE A 60 0.15 -2.82 -10.62
CA ILE A 60 -0.23 -1.41 -10.49
C ILE A 60 -0.89 -0.90 -11.78
N PRO A 61 -0.23 -0.93 -12.96
CA PRO A 61 -0.87 -0.51 -14.21
C PRO A 61 -2.08 -1.40 -14.57
N GLU A 62 -2.08 -2.69 -14.23
CA GLU A 62 -3.24 -3.55 -14.44
C GLU A 62 -4.47 -3.03 -13.65
N MET A 63 -4.32 -2.77 -12.36
CA MET A 63 -5.41 -2.22 -11.55
C MET A 63 -5.86 -0.82 -11.98
N GLN A 64 -4.95 0.00 -12.52
CA GLN A 64 -5.28 1.33 -13.07
C GLN A 64 -6.21 1.24 -14.29
N THR A 65 -6.18 0.14 -15.04
CA THR A 65 -7.12 -0.06 -16.19
C THR A 65 -8.57 -0.13 -15.76
N PHE A 66 -8.85 -0.40 -14.48
CA PHE A 66 -10.23 -0.41 -13.94
C PHE A 66 -10.78 1.01 -13.70
N GLY A 67 -9.97 2.05 -13.91
CA GLY A 67 -10.37 3.45 -13.78
C GLY A 67 -10.31 4.00 -12.36
N TYR A 68 -9.66 3.32 -11.43
CA TYR A 68 -9.47 3.76 -10.04
C TYR A 68 -8.03 4.14 -9.76
N PRO A 69 -7.77 5.13 -8.89
CA PRO A 69 -6.43 5.41 -8.40
C PRO A 69 -5.85 4.18 -7.69
N VAL A 70 -4.57 3.90 -7.94
CA VAL A 70 -3.85 2.78 -7.33
C VAL A 70 -2.76 3.27 -6.41
N ILE A 71 -2.86 2.88 -5.14
CA ILE A 71 -1.96 3.24 -4.05
C ILE A 71 -1.00 2.07 -3.81
N LEU A 72 0.27 2.35 -3.52
CA LEU A 72 1.20 1.35 -3.01
C LEU A 72 1.37 1.51 -1.50
N ASP A 73 1.08 0.46 -0.75
CA ASP A 73 1.36 0.39 0.69
C ASP A 73 2.81 -0.03 0.90
N VAL A 74 3.65 0.94 1.24
CA VAL A 74 5.10 0.73 1.45
C VAL A 74 5.45 0.35 2.89
N THR A 75 4.47 0.29 3.77
CA THR A 75 4.61 -0.22 5.14
C THR A 75 4.34 -1.71 5.18
N HIS A 76 3.13 -2.11 4.82
CA HIS A 76 2.68 -3.50 4.99
C HIS A 76 3.19 -4.44 3.90
N SER A 77 3.65 -3.94 2.76
CA SER A 77 4.34 -4.76 1.75
C SER A 77 5.72 -5.25 2.21
N LEU A 78 6.26 -4.67 3.28
CA LEU A 78 7.55 -5.03 3.88
C LEU A 78 7.41 -5.83 5.18
N GLN A 79 6.19 -6.23 5.54
CA GLN A 79 5.97 -7.11 6.68
C GLN A 79 6.61 -8.47 6.48
N GLN A 80 7.12 -9.02 7.55
CA GLN A 80 7.61 -10.40 7.64
C GLN A 80 6.64 -11.20 8.51
N PRO A 81 5.61 -11.82 7.91
CA PRO A 81 4.63 -12.61 8.66
C PRO A 81 5.26 -13.89 9.23
N ASN A 82 4.58 -14.52 10.18
CA ASN A 82 4.94 -15.84 10.72
C ASN A 82 6.32 -15.92 11.40
N GLN A 83 6.75 -14.85 12.06
CA GLN A 83 7.97 -14.88 12.87
C GLN A 83 7.82 -15.75 14.10
N THR A 84 8.91 -16.43 14.50
CA THR A 84 8.95 -17.32 15.69
C THR A 84 8.66 -16.58 16.99
N SER A 85 8.84 -15.25 17.03
CA SER A 85 8.51 -14.39 18.17
C SER A 85 7.01 -14.20 18.38
N GLY A 86 6.15 -14.65 17.44
CA GLY A 86 4.71 -14.41 17.46
C GLY A 86 4.29 -12.98 17.10
N VAL A 87 5.24 -12.11 16.78
CA VAL A 87 5.02 -10.73 16.34
C VAL A 87 5.50 -10.59 14.91
N THR A 88 4.72 -9.93 14.06
CA THR A 88 5.10 -9.63 12.68
C THR A 88 6.34 -8.74 12.66
N GLY A 89 7.41 -9.19 12.00
CA GLY A 89 8.61 -8.40 11.74
C GLY A 89 8.42 -7.48 10.53
N GLY A 90 9.47 -6.74 10.18
CA GLY A 90 9.46 -5.86 9.03
C GLY A 90 10.85 -5.39 8.61
N MET A 91 10.88 -4.76 7.45
CA MET A 91 12.10 -4.20 6.85
C MET A 91 11.95 -2.70 6.55
N PRO A 92 11.80 -1.83 7.57
CA PRO A 92 11.55 -0.40 7.37
C PRO A 92 12.68 0.31 6.61
N GLN A 93 13.89 -0.22 6.62
CA GLN A 93 15.02 0.27 5.82
C GLN A 93 14.80 0.17 4.31
N LEU A 94 13.85 -0.67 3.85
CA LEU A 94 13.50 -0.81 2.44
C LEU A 94 12.31 0.06 1.99
N ILE A 95 11.69 0.81 2.89
CA ILE A 95 10.55 1.68 2.59
C ILE A 95 10.87 2.63 1.43
N GLU A 96 12.01 3.32 1.50
CA GLU A 96 12.43 4.24 0.43
C GLU A 96 12.62 3.50 -0.91
N THR A 97 13.20 2.31 -0.90
CA THR A 97 13.43 1.51 -2.11
C THR A 97 12.12 1.14 -2.78
N VAL A 98 11.18 0.60 -2.01
CA VAL A 98 9.86 0.15 -2.51
C VAL A 98 9.02 1.35 -2.95
N ALA A 99 9.04 2.45 -2.18
CA ALA A 99 8.30 3.67 -2.52
C ALA A 99 8.79 4.29 -3.84
N LYS A 100 10.11 4.39 -4.03
CA LYS A 100 10.70 4.90 -5.29
C LYS A 100 10.29 4.04 -6.49
N ALA A 101 10.35 2.72 -6.36
CA ALA A 101 9.94 1.80 -7.42
C ALA A 101 8.43 1.96 -7.73
N GLY A 102 7.57 2.08 -6.71
CA GLY A 102 6.14 2.29 -6.88
C GLY A 102 5.81 3.59 -7.61
N ILE A 103 6.44 4.69 -7.25
CA ILE A 103 6.23 5.95 -7.97
C ILE A 103 6.78 5.87 -9.41
N ALA A 104 7.94 5.24 -9.60
CA ALA A 104 8.55 5.09 -10.93
C ALA A 104 7.70 4.25 -11.89
N VAL A 105 6.97 3.26 -11.40
CA VAL A 105 6.02 2.47 -12.22
C VAL A 105 4.68 3.18 -12.44
N GLY A 106 4.44 4.32 -11.79
CA GLY A 106 3.27 5.15 -11.99
C GLY A 106 2.15 4.99 -10.96
N ALA A 107 2.42 4.43 -9.78
CA ALA A 107 1.44 4.42 -8.70
C ALA A 107 0.90 5.84 -8.43
N ASP A 108 -0.40 5.99 -8.22
CA ASP A 108 -1.04 7.30 -8.03
C ASP A 108 -0.71 7.92 -6.67
N GLY A 109 -0.36 7.09 -5.70
CA GLY A 109 0.07 7.52 -4.38
C GLY A 109 0.72 6.41 -3.58
N ILE A 110 1.10 6.73 -2.36
CA ILE A 110 1.62 5.77 -1.38
C ILE A 110 0.79 5.80 -0.10
N PHE A 111 0.68 4.64 0.54
CA PHE A 111 0.25 4.51 1.93
C PHE A 111 1.49 4.21 2.77
N ILE A 112 1.70 5.00 3.83
CA ILE A 112 2.86 4.86 4.70
C ILE A 112 2.47 5.14 6.16
N GLU A 113 2.87 4.26 7.06
CA GLU A 113 2.75 4.48 8.50
C GLU A 113 4.02 5.10 9.05
N THR A 114 3.85 6.11 9.88
CA THR A 114 4.94 6.86 10.51
C THR A 114 4.72 7.03 12.00
N HIS A 115 5.79 7.09 12.76
CA HIS A 115 5.76 7.38 14.19
C HIS A 115 7.04 8.11 14.59
N GLU A 116 6.97 9.01 15.57
CA GLU A 116 8.16 9.71 16.11
C GLU A 116 9.20 8.73 16.66
N ASN A 117 8.71 7.70 17.36
CA ASN A 117 9.54 6.61 17.89
C ASN A 117 8.86 5.26 17.61
N PRO A 118 9.12 4.61 16.47
CA PRO A 118 8.48 3.35 16.10
C PRO A 118 8.63 2.24 17.15
N ALA A 119 9.71 2.23 17.92
CA ALA A 119 9.97 1.20 18.92
C ALA A 119 8.92 1.16 20.08
N VAL A 120 8.20 2.27 20.28
CA VAL A 120 7.16 2.39 21.33
C VAL A 120 5.74 2.51 20.74
N ALA A 121 5.61 2.33 19.43
CA ALA A 121 4.31 2.34 18.78
C ALA A 121 3.43 1.20 19.30
N LYS A 122 2.11 1.46 19.39
CA LYS A 122 1.15 0.47 19.95
C LYS A 122 0.93 -0.73 19.05
N SER A 123 1.20 -0.59 17.75
CA SER A 123 1.09 -1.64 16.73
C SER A 123 2.08 -1.36 15.60
N ASP A 124 2.46 -2.38 14.85
CA ASP A 124 3.27 -2.33 13.61
C ASP A 124 4.58 -1.51 13.68
N GLY A 125 5.12 -1.23 14.88
CA GLY A 125 6.33 -0.44 15.04
C GLY A 125 7.54 -0.96 14.25
N ALA A 126 7.63 -2.28 14.05
CA ALA A 126 8.68 -2.89 13.23
C ALA A 126 8.61 -2.53 11.73
N ASN A 127 7.48 -1.97 11.27
CA ASN A 127 7.23 -1.65 9.87
C ASN A 127 7.14 -0.15 9.60
N MET A 128 7.06 0.67 10.64
CA MET A 128 6.87 2.11 10.51
C MET A 128 8.13 2.85 10.08
N LEU A 129 7.94 3.88 9.27
CA LEU A 129 8.98 4.88 9.02
C LEU A 129 9.08 5.83 10.22
N LYS A 130 10.31 6.14 10.64
CA LYS A 130 10.52 7.22 11.60
C LYS A 130 10.11 8.57 10.99
N LEU A 131 9.31 9.34 11.71
CA LEU A 131 8.64 10.55 11.19
C LEU A 131 9.64 11.59 10.63
N ASP A 132 10.81 11.75 11.24
CA ASP A 132 11.85 12.68 10.80
C ASP A 132 12.45 12.35 9.40
N LEU A 133 12.24 11.13 8.90
CA LEU A 133 12.68 10.70 7.57
C LEU A 133 11.63 10.98 6.48
N LEU A 134 10.40 11.30 6.86
CA LEU A 134 9.27 11.38 5.93
C LEU A 134 9.44 12.51 4.90
N GLU A 135 9.84 13.72 5.33
CA GLU A 135 10.01 14.87 4.44
C GLU A 135 11.04 14.59 3.34
N GLY A 136 12.19 14.02 3.73
CA GLY A 136 13.24 13.66 2.78
C GLY A 136 12.80 12.60 1.78
N LEU A 137 12.03 11.61 2.24
CA LEU A 137 11.43 10.60 1.37
C LEU A 137 10.46 11.23 0.38
N LEU A 138 9.47 12.01 0.86
CA LEU A 138 8.46 12.63 -0.01
C LEU A 138 9.09 13.55 -1.06
N THR A 139 10.13 14.29 -0.69
CA THR A 139 10.88 15.14 -1.64
C THR A 139 11.48 14.32 -2.78
N LYS A 140 12.05 13.15 -2.49
CA LYS A 140 12.59 12.25 -3.53
C LYS A 140 11.48 11.69 -4.42
N LEU A 141 10.35 11.28 -3.84
CA LEU A 141 9.23 10.71 -4.58
C LEU A 141 8.60 11.73 -5.53
N VAL A 142 8.45 12.99 -5.10
CA VAL A 142 7.96 14.08 -5.96
C VAL A 142 8.88 14.27 -7.17
N ARG A 143 10.19 14.30 -6.98
CA ARG A 143 11.16 14.41 -8.09
C ARG A 143 11.05 13.25 -9.09
N ILE A 144 10.87 12.02 -8.61
CA ILE A 144 10.66 10.87 -9.48
C ILE A 144 9.35 11.03 -10.25
N ARG A 145 8.27 11.44 -9.57
CA ARG A 145 6.96 11.68 -10.20
C ARG A 145 7.05 12.73 -11.31
N GLU A 146 7.79 13.79 -11.09
CA GLU A 146 8.00 14.84 -12.09
C GLU A 146 8.81 14.33 -13.30
N ALA A 147 9.78 13.46 -13.06
CA ALA A 147 10.64 12.91 -14.11
C ALA A 147 9.93 11.90 -15.04
N ILE A 148 8.81 11.30 -14.58
CA ILE A 148 8.05 10.30 -15.37
C ILE A 148 6.77 10.84 -16.00
N LYS A 149 6.44 12.12 -15.79
CA LYS A 149 5.34 12.81 -16.48
C LYS A 149 5.74 13.19 -17.90
#